data_dbefea6db8af2080b84628058333dad6
#
_entry.id   dbefea6db8af2080b84628058333dad6
#
_cell.length_a   1.000
_cell.length_b   1.000
_cell.length_c   1.000
_cell.angle_alpha   90.00
_cell.angle_beta   90.00
_cell.angle_gamma   90.00
#
_symmetry.space_group_name_H-M   'P 1'
#
loop_
_entity.id
_entity.type
_entity.pdbx_description
1 polymer ?
#
loop_
_entity_poly.entity_id
_entity_poly.type
_entity_poly.pdbx_seq_one_letter_code
_entity_poly.pdbx_strand_id
1 'polypeptide(L)'
;MISWRTIGAAASLALVAWAFWGTYEHGRSTMDAEWQARWAVRDAGDQQAWAQEEARARSEEQRRAAAQEEVRANARDQEHTAAVDGTGADAAGQRLHNKATQYAAAAGNCAADSAVAARGHAATRAAMVLSDLLARADARAGELAKAYDRARIAGLACEANYSLLR
;
A
#
# COMPACT_ATOMS: atom_id res chain seq x y z
N MET A 1 -24.33 -64.20 70.51
CA MET A 1 -23.96 -63.13 71.46
C MET A 1 -22.73 -62.42 70.92
N ILE A 2 -22.91 -61.25 70.29
CA ILE A 2 -21.81 -60.44 69.83
C ILE A 2 -21.19 -59.81 71.07
N SER A 3 -19.97 -60.12 71.39
CA SER A 3 -19.30 -59.61 72.58
C SER A 3 -18.99 -58.09 72.39
N TRP A 4 -19.16 -57.28 73.45
CA TRP A 4 -18.88 -55.85 73.47
C TRP A 4 -17.47 -55.53 73.00
N ARG A 5 -16.56 -56.48 73.14
CA ARG A 5 -15.16 -56.39 72.65
C ARG A 5 -15.05 -56.38 71.12
N THR A 6 -15.91 -57.09 70.41
CA THR A 6 -15.93 -57.08 68.93
C THR A 6 -16.55 -55.86 68.40
N ILE A 7 -17.52 -55.24 69.06
CA ILE A 7 -18.10 -53.96 68.69
C ILE A 7 -17.07 -52.85 68.86
N GLY A 8 -16.31 -52.83 69.95
CA GLY A 8 -15.28 -51.85 70.19
C GLY A 8 -14.13 -51.89 69.17
N ALA A 9 -13.70 -53.11 68.78
CA ALA A 9 -12.69 -53.32 67.77
C ALA A 9 -13.17 -52.87 66.36
N ALA A 10 -14.43 -53.15 66.04
CA ALA A 10 -15.00 -52.68 64.74
C ALA A 10 -15.14 -51.16 64.68
N ALA A 11 -15.55 -50.52 65.79
CA ALA A 11 -15.63 -49.03 65.86
C ALA A 11 -14.27 -48.33 65.75
N SER A 12 -13.26 -48.91 66.40
CA SER A 12 -11.87 -48.31 66.26
C SER A 12 -11.31 -48.48 64.87
N LEU A 13 -11.53 -49.59 64.17
CA LEU A 13 -11.11 -49.76 62.78
C LEU A 13 -11.85 -48.78 61.82
N ALA A 14 -13.17 -48.59 62.06
CA ALA A 14 -13.94 -47.66 61.27
C ALA A 14 -13.45 -46.19 61.45
N LEU A 15 -13.09 -45.81 62.68
CA LEU A 15 -12.53 -44.48 62.95
C LEU A 15 -11.15 -44.30 62.30
N VAL A 16 -10.28 -45.28 62.35
CA VAL A 16 -8.98 -45.23 61.67
C VAL A 16 -9.15 -45.16 60.15
N ALA A 17 -10.02 -45.95 59.57
CA ALA A 17 -10.30 -45.92 58.15
C ALA A 17 -10.87 -44.57 57.72
N TRP A 18 -11.76 -43.99 58.52
CA TRP A 18 -12.32 -42.65 58.27
C TRP A 18 -11.27 -41.55 58.37
N ALA A 19 -10.36 -41.60 59.34
CA ALA A 19 -9.26 -40.67 59.49
C ALA A 19 -8.27 -40.75 58.31
N PHE A 20 -7.93 -41.99 57.86
CA PHE A 20 -7.11 -42.20 56.65
C PHE A 20 -7.77 -41.69 55.40
N TRP A 21 -9.08 -41.91 55.23
CA TRP A 21 -9.82 -41.38 54.09
C TRP A 21 -9.82 -39.81 54.10
N GLY A 22 -10.07 -39.20 55.23
CA GLY A 22 -10.06 -37.74 55.36
C GLY A 22 -8.70 -37.11 55.04
N THR A 23 -7.60 -37.71 55.52
CA THR A 23 -6.24 -37.23 55.19
C THR A 23 -5.89 -37.47 53.75
N TYR A 24 -6.30 -38.59 53.14
CA TYR A 24 -6.10 -38.85 51.72
C TYR A 24 -6.85 -37.85 50.82
N GLU A 25 -8.14 -37.61 51.10
CA GLU A 25 -8.96 -36.66 50.37
C GLU A 25 -8.44 -35.23 50.51
N HIS A 26 -8.00 -34.83 51.69
CA HIS A 26 -7.39 -33.52 51.92
C HIS A 26 -6.07 -33.36 51.17
N GLY A 27 -5.21 -34.37 51.16
CA GLY A 27 -3.96 -34.35 50.42
C GLY A 27 -4.18 -34.27 48.90
N ARG A 28 -5.18 -34.94 48.40
CA ARG A 28 -5.55 -34.90 46.98
C ARG A 28 -6.07 -33.52 46.56
N SER A 29 -6.99 -32.94 47.35
CA SER A 29 -7.56 -31.62 47.05
C SER A 29 -6.53 -30.47 47.09
N THR A 30 -5.55 -30.55 47.98
CA THR A 30 -4.46 -29.55 48.03
C THR A 30 -3.54 -29.65 46.82
N MET A 31 -3.19 -30.85 46.38
CA MET A 31 -2.39 -31.05 45.17
C MET A 31 -3.12 -30.60 43.91
N ASP A 32 -4.41 -30.91 43.79
CA ASP A 32 -5.22 -30.45 42.66
C ASP A 32 -5.33 -28.93 42.62
N ALA A 33 -5.48 -28.25 43.77
CA ALA A 33 -5.52 -26.81 43.88
C ALA A 33 -4.17 -26.17 43.46
N GLU A 34 -3.03 -26.76 43.88
CA GLU A 34 -1.71 -26.28 43.45
C GLU A 34 -1.49 -26.42 41.92
N TRP A 35 -1.91 -27.55 41.36
CA TRP A 35 -1.82 -27.77 39.92
C TRP A 35 -2.70 -26.78 39.14
N GLN A 36 -3.92 -26.58 39.56
CA GLN A 36 -4.83 -25.59 38.95
C GLN A 36 -4.26 -24.18 39.03
N ALA A 37 -3.70 -23.78 40.18
CA ALA A 37 -3.05 -22.50 40.33
C ALA A 37 -1.86 -22.30 39.37
N ARG A 38 -1.01 -23.33 39.23
CA ARG A 38 0.14 -23.30 38.28
C ARG A 38 -0.34 -23.20 36.82
N TRP A 39 -1.38 -23.93 36.46
CA TRP A 39 -1.97 -23.85 35.12
C TRP A 39 -2.60 -22.49 34.88
N ALA A 40 -3.35 -21.95 35.82
CA ALA A 40 -3.94 -20.60 35.69
C ALA A 40 -2.90 -19.49 35.50
N VAL A 41 -1.77 -19.57 36.21
CA VAL A 41 -0.65 -18.62 36.02
C VAL A 41 -0.02 -18.76 34.65
N ARG A 42 0.16 -19.98 34.14
CA ARG A 42 0.67 -20.22 32.79
C ARG A 42 -0.27 -19.70 31.73
N ASP A 43 -1.56 -20.05 31.81
CA ASP A 43 -2.58 -19.60 30.86
C ASP A 43 -2.69 -18.07 30.85
N ALA A 44 -2.61 -17.42 32.01
CA ALA A 44 -2.58 -15.95 32.08
C ALA A 44 -1.33 -15.36 31.42
N GLY A 45 -0.17 -16.00 31.62
CA GLY A 45 1.08 -15.61 30.93
C GLY A 45 1.00 -15.76 29.43
N ASP A 46 0.48 -16.88 28.95
CA ASP A 46 0.29 -17.15 27.53
C ASP A 46 -0.70 -16.15 26.90
N GLN A 47 -1.82 -15.86 27.56
CA GLN A 47 -2.78 -14.84 27.08
C GLN A 47 -2.15 -13.45 26.98
N GLN A 48 -1.32 -13.06 27.96
CA GLN A 48 -0.61 -11.79 27.91
C GLN A 48 0.41 -11.76 26.77
N ALA A 49 1.16 -12.85 26.55
CA ALA A 49 2.11 -12.97 25.44
C ALA A 49 1.41 -12.84 24.07
N TRP A 50 0.33 -13.56 23.87
CA TRP A 50 -0.52 -13.48 22.67
C TRP A 50 -1.06 -12.06 22.44
N ALA A 51 -1.59 -11.43 23.47
CA ALA A 51 -2.09 -10.05 23.36
C ALA A 51 -0.99 -9.06 22.97
N GLN A 52 0.23 -9.22 23.49
CA GLN A 52 1.38 -8.39 23.12
C GLN A 52 1.83 -8.63 21.68
N GLU A 53 1.89 -9.89 21.24
CA GLU A 53 2.23 -10.20 19.85
C GLU A 53 1.20 -9.66 18.87
N GLU A 54 -0.08 -9.81 19.18
CA GLU A 54 -1.15 -9.24 18.36
C GLU A 54 -1.08 -7.71 18.30
N ALA A 55 -0.80 -7.04 19.42
CA ALA A 55 -0.62 -5.60 19.44
C ALA A 55 0.58 -5.14 18.61
N ARG A 56 1.69 -5.88 18.66
CA ARG A 56 2.88 -5.63 17.81
C ARG A 56 2.55 -5.83 16.34
N ALA A 57 1.94 -6.94 15.99
CA ALA A 57 1.55 -7.25 14.61
C ALA A 57 0.62 -6.16 14.04
N ARG A 58 -0.40 -5.73 14.80
CA ARG A 58 -1.28 -4.62 14.40
C ARG A 58 -0.51 -3.31 14.20
N SER A 59 0.43 -2.99 15.10
CA SER A 59 1.22 -1.75 14.97
C SER A 59 2.13 -1.76 13.74
N GLU A 60 2.72 -2.91 13.42
CA GLU A 60 3.52 -3.08 12.21
C GLU A 60 2.67 -2.99 10.94
N GLU A 61 1.50 -3.61 10.93
CA GLU A 61 0.57 -3.52 9.81
C GLU A 61 0.10 -2.08 9.57
N GLN A 62 -0.22 -1.34 10.63
CA GLN A 62 -0.56 0.08 10.53
C GLN A 62 0.60 0.93 9.97
N ARG A 63 1.83 0.67 10.41
CA ARG A 63 3.01 1.37 9.86
C ARG A 63 3.20 1.06 8.38
N ARG A 64 3.08 -0.21 7.97
CA ARG A 64 3.16 -0.62 6.55
C ARG A 64 2.05 0.01 5.73
N ALA A 65 0.82 0.02 6.22
CA ALA A 65 -0.31 0.65 5.54
C ALA A 65 -0.11 2.16 5.36
N ALA A 66 0.38 2.85 6.40
CA ALA A 66 0.69 4.27 6.33
C ALA A 66 1.80 4.57 5.30
N ALA A 67 2.88 3.79 5.30
CA ALA A 67 3.97 3.95 4.35
C ALA A 67 3.53 3.66 2.89
N GLN A 68 2.67 2.66 2.68
CA GLN A 68 2.09 2.40 1.36
C GLN A 68 1.19 3.55 0.88
N GLU A 69 0.41 4.15 1.79
CA GLU A 69 -0.43 5.30 1.42
C GLU A 69 0.41 6.53 1.08
N GLU A 70 1.52 6.76 1.76
CA GLU A 70 2.49 7.81 1.41
C GLU A 70 3.07 7.62 0.01
N VAL A 71 3.47 6.39 -0.34
CA VAL A 71 3.94 6.07 -1.71
C VAL A 71 2.85 6.34 -2.75
N ARG A 72 1.60 5.96 -2.46
CA ARG A 72 0.46 6.22 -3.36
C ARG A 72 0.16 7.72 -3.48
N ALA A 73 0.22 8.46 -2.38
CA ALA A 73 0.01 9.90 -2.39
C ALA A 73 1.07 10.61 -3.25
N ASN A 74 2.34 10.24 -3.07
CA ASN A 74 3.45 10.77 -3.86
C ASN A 74 3.31 10.44 -5.36
N ALA A 75 2.90 9.20 -5.70
CA ALA A 75 2.64 8.83 -7.09
C ALA A 75 1.51 9.67 -7.71
N ARG A 76 0.41 9.88 -7.01
CA ARG A 76 -0.70 10.75 -7.47
C ARG A 76 -0.26 12.20 -7.69
N ASP A 77 0.57 12.74 -6.81
CA ASP A 77 1.10 14.10 -6.94
C ASP A 77 2.02 14.24 -8.16
N GLN A 78 2.89 13.25 -8.40
CA GLN A 78 3.73 13.21 -9.60
C GLN A 78 2.90 13.07 -10.88
N GLU A 79 1.85 12.23 -10.88
CA GLU A 79 0.93 12.10 -12.01
C GLU A 79 0.21 13.42 -12.31
N HIS A 80 -0.26 14.10 -11.26
CA HIS A 80 -0.91 15.40 -11.41
C HIS A 80 0.06 16.45 -12.00
N THR A 81 1.28 16.52 -11.48
CA THR A 81 2.31 17.42 -11.99
C THR A 81 2.65 17.15 -13.45
N ALA A 82 2.88 15.88 -13.80
CA ALA A 82 3.13 15.48 -15.19
C ALA A 82 1.96 15.80 -16.13
N ALA A 83 0.73 15.66 -15.66
CA ALA A 83 -0.47 16.02 -16.44
C ALA A 83 -0.55 17.53 -16.68
N VAL A 84 -0.29 18.36 -15.67
CA VAL A 84 -0.26 19.84 -15.80
C VAL A 84 0.83 20.28 -16.77
N ASP A 85 2.05 19.75 -16.62
CA ASP A 85 3.17 20.05 -17.50
C ASP A 85 2.88 19.64 -18.95
N GLY A 86 2.28 18.45 -19.14
CA GLY A 86 1.86 17.97 -20.44
C GLY A 86 0.83 18.88 -21.12
N THR A 87 -0.16 19.39 -20.37
CA THR A 87 -1.16 20.34 -20.91
C THR A 87 -0.53 21.70 -21.24
N GLY A 88 0.45 22.15 -20.45
CA GLY A 88 1.24 23.35 -20.69
C GLY A 88 2.05 23.26 -21.98
N ALA A 89 2.72 22.12 -22.20
CA ALA A 89 3.49 21.84 -23.41
C ALA A 89 2.59 21.81 -24.67
N ASP A 90 1.43 21.11 -24.60
CA ASP A 90 0.45 21.08 -25.70
C ASP A 90 -0.04 22.48 -26.06
N ALA A 91 -0.35 23.31 -25.06
CA ALA A 91 -0.81 24.67 -25.29
C ALA A 91 0.30 25.57 -25.90
N ALA A 92 1.57 25.36 -25.55
CA ALA A 92 2.69 26.05 -26.14
C ALA A 92 2.91 25.66 -27.62
N GLY A 93 2.87 24.33 -27.91
CA GLY A 93 2.94 23.81 -29.27
C GLY A 93 1.85 24.37 -30.17
N GLN A 94 0.59 24.40 -29.68
CA GLN A 94 -0.55 24.94 -30.39
C GLN A 94 -0.38 26.45 -30.68
N ARG A 95 0.13 27.24 -29.72
CA ARG A 95 0.41 28.65 -29.92
C ARG A 95 1.47 28.86 -30.98
N LEU A 96 2.53 28.06 -30.99
CA LEU A 96 3.59 28.11 -31.98
C LEU A 96 3.06 27.81 -33.39
N HIS A 97 2.26 26.75 -33.53
CA HIS A 97 1.62 26.39 -34.79
C HIS A 97 0.71 27.49 -35.32
N ASN A 98 -0.12 28.09 -34.47
CA ASN A 98 -1.00 29.19 -34.84
C ASN A 98 -0.21 30.44 -35.30
N LYS A 99 0.93 30.75 -34.68
CA LYS A 99 1.80 31.81 -35.12
C LYS A 99 2.49 31.52 -36.45
N ALA A 100 2.96 30.30 -36.68
CA ALA A 100 3.52 29.88 -37.95
C ALA A 100 2.52 30.03 -39.10
N THR A 101 1.25 29.61 -38.91
CA THR A 101 0.18 29.75 -39.91
C THR A 101 -0.15 31.23 -40.19
N GLN A 102 -0.18 32.10 -39.15
CA GLN A 102 -0.37 33.54 -39.33
C GLN A 102 0.75 34.18 -40.19
N TYR A 103 2.02 33.85 -39.90
CA TYR A 103 3.14 34.36 -40.71
C TYR A 103 3.10 33.82 -42.14
N ALA A 104 2.78 32.58 -42.38
CA ALA A 104 2.63 32.00 -43.70
C ALA A 104 1.53 32.69 -44.51
N ALA A 105 0.39 33.00 -43.89
CA ALA A 105 -0.69 33.74 -44.53
C ALA A 105 -0.28 35.22 -44.86
N ALA A 106 0.43 35.90 -43.97
CA ALA A 106 0.90 37.27 -44.18
C ALA A 106 1.94 37.36 -45.33
N ALA A 107 2.84 36.39 -45.44
CA ALA A 107 3.85 36.32 -46.49
C ALA A 107 3.24 36.17 -47.90
N GLY A 108 2.10 35.50 -48.01
CA GLY A 108 1.37 35.34 -49.29
C GLY A 108 0.81 36.64 -49.88
N ASN A 109 0.66 37.70 -49.08
CA ASN A 109 -0.04 38.93 -49.48
C ASN A 109 0.93 40.05 -49.95
N CYS A 110 2.25 39.84 -49.93
CA CYS A 110 3.26 40.91 -50.13
C CYS A 110 3.86 40.98 -51.54
N ALA A 111 3.39 40.20 -52.52
CA ALA A 111 4.07 40.12 -53.84
C ALA A 111 3.37 40.99 -54.90
N ALA A 112 4.07 42.04 -55.38
CA ALA A 112 3.66 42.91 -56.46
C ALA A 112 3.97 42.35 -57.87
N ASP A 113 4.87 41.38 -58.00
CA ASP A 113 5.30 40.75 -59.28
C ASP A 113 4.80 39.29 -59.37
N SER A 114 4.22 38.91 -60.52
CA SER A 114 3.61 37.57 -60.72
C SER A 114 4.60 36.40 -60.62
N ALA A 115 5.84 36.59 -61.07
CA ALA A 115 6.87 35.54 -61.00
C ALA A 115 7.46 35.40 -59.59
N VAL A 116 7.54 36.48 -58.86
CA VAL A 116 7.93 36.50 -57.45
C VAL A 116 6.81 35.94 -56.59
N ALA A 117 5.53 36.29 -56.92
CA ALA A 117 4.36 35.77 -56.27
C ALA A 117 4.23 34.24 -56.42
N ALA A 118 4.47 33.68 -57.62
CA ALA A 118 4.42 32.24 -57.87
C ALA A 118 5.46 31.46 -57.07
N ARG A 119 6.70 31.99 -56.97
CA ARG A 119 7.77 31.41 -56.10
C ARG A 119 7.46 31.53 -54.63
N GLY A 120 6.90 32.67 -54.21
CA GLY A 120 6.43 32.91 -52.84
C GLY A 120 5.34 31.94 -52.44
N HIS A 121 4.35 31.70 -53.28
CA HIS A 121 3.29 30.71 -53.05
C HIS A 121 3.82 29.26 -52.97
N ALA A 122 4.83 28.86 -53.74
CA ALA A 122 5.45 27.56 -53.68
C ALA A 122 6.20 27.37 -52.32
N ALA A 123 6.97 28.38 -51.92
CA ALA A 123 7.70 28.39 -50.66
C ALA A 123 6.75 28.36 -49.45
N THR A 124 5.66 29.14 -49.50
CA THR A 124 4.62 29.15 -48.46
C THR A 124 3.93 27.79 -48.32
N ARG A 125 3.58 27.14 -49.44
CA ARG A 125 3.02 25.78 -49.42
C ARG A 125 3.98 24.77 -48.82
N ALA A 126 5.26 24.80 -49.18
CA ALA A 126 6.27 23.90 -48.61
C ALA A 126 6.43 24.15 -47.11
N ALA A 127 6.44 25.41 -46.68
CA ALA A 127 6.51 25.78 -45.27
C ALA A 127 5.27 25.29 -44.47
N MET A 128 4.08 25.38 -45.06
CA MET A 128 2.84 24.88 -44.44
C MET A 128 2.85 23.35 -44.27
N VAL A 129 3.30 22.61 -45.30
CA VAL A 129 3.43 21.15 -45.23
C VAL A 129 4.44 20.74 -44.15
N LEU A 130 5.59 21.46 -44.11
CA LEU A 130 6.62 21.18 -43.08
C LEU A 130 6.11 21.49 -41.67
N SER A 131 5.39 22.62 -41.50
CA SER A 131 4.77 23.00 -40.23
C SER A 131 3.75 21.95 -39.77
N ASP A 132 2.92 21.43 -40.69
CA ASP A 132 1.94 20.37 -40.36
C ASP A 132 2.61 19.05 -39.98
N LEU A 133 3.67 18.68 -40.71
CA LEU A 133 4.48 17.48 -40.34
C LEU A 133 5.15 17.65 -38.97
N LEU A 134 5.71 18.82 -38.69
CA LEU A 134 6.32 19.14 -37.40
C LEU A 134 5.27 19.07 -36.28
N ALA A 135 4.11 19.67 -36.48
CA ALA A 135 3.01 19.60 -35.49
C ALA A 135 2.57 18.16 -35.20
N ARG A 136 2.50 17.30 -36.23
CA ARG A 136 2.19 15.87 -36.02
C ARG A 136 3.31 15.14 -35.30
N ALA A 137 4.56 15.42 -35.64
CA ALA A 137 5.71 14.83 -34.95
C ALA A 137 5.77 15.25 -33.48
N ASP A 138 5.52 16.52 -33.19
CA ASP A 138 5.45 17.08 -31.84
C ASP A 138 4.32 16.45 -31.01
N ALA A 139 3.11 16.30 -31.60
CA ALA A 139 1.99 15.64 -30.96
C ALA A 139 2.31 14.17 -30.60
N ARG A 140 2.99 13.44 -31.50
CA ARG A 140 3.43 12.06 -31.24
C ARG A 140 4.50 11.98 -30.17
N ALA A 141 5.46 12.91 -30.16
CA ALA A 141 6.47 13.01 -29.13
C ALA A 141 5.84 13.31 -27.76
N GLY A 142 4.85 14.20 -27.72
CA GLY A 142 4.08 14.50 -26.51
C GLY A 142 3.28 13.30 -25.96
N GLU A 143 2.60 12.54 -26.83
CA GLU A 143 1.92 11.30 -26.43
C GLU A 143 2.90 10.28 -25.83
N LEU A 144 4.08 10.12 -26.47
CA LEU A 144 5.10 9.19 -25.99
C LEU A 144 5.70 9.65 -24.66
N ALA A 145 5.98 10.94 -24.49
CA ALA A 145 6.47 11.51 -23.25
C ALA A 145 5.48 11.25 -22.09
N LYS A 146 4.19 11.51 -22.30
CA LYS A 146 3.13 11.24 -21.32
C LYS A 146 3.03 9.75 -20.97
N ALA A 147 3.20 8.87 -21.95
CA ALA A 147 3.20 7.43 -21.70
C ALA A 147 4.44 6.99 -20.90
N TYR A 148 5.60 7.56 -21.21
CA TYR A 148 6.84 7.32 -20.49
C TYR A 148 6.73 7.78 -19.02
N ASP A 149 6.21 8.99 -18.77
CA ASP A 149 6.05 9.50 -17.41
C ASP A 149 5.13 8.62 -16.57
N ARG A 150 4.00 8.18 -17.13
CA ARG A 150 3.11 7.23 -16.43
C ARG A 150 3.82 5.91 -16.10
N ALA A 151 4.54 5.35 -17.04
CA ALA A 151 5.27 4.10 -16.83
C ALA A 151 6.38 4.25 -15.77
N ARG A 152 7.10 5.37 -15.82
CA ARG A 152 8.15 5.71 -14.85
C ARG A 152 7.58 5.88 -13.44
N ILE A 153 6.50 6.65 -13.27
CA ILE A 153 5.86 6.88 -11.98
C ILE A 153 5.36 5.55 -11.39
N ALA A 154 4.69 4.73 -12.20
CA ALA A 154 4.21 3.41 -11.77
C ALA A 154 5.37 2.48 -11.39
N GLY A 155 6.47 2.50 -12.15
CA GLY A 155 7.67 1.72 -11.85
C GLY A 155 8.31 2.11 -10.52
N LEU A 156 8.50 3.42 -10.28
CA LEU A 156 9.06 3.93 -9.03
C LEU A 156 8.15 3.63 -7.82
N ALA A 157 6.84 3.75 -7.98
CA ALA A 157 5.88 3.40 -6.95
C ALA A 157 5.91 1.89 -6.62
N CYS A 158 6.05 1.04 -7.64
CA CYS A 158 6.19 -0.40 -7.47
C CYS A 158 7.49 -0.75 -6.71
N GLU A 159 8.62 -0.16 -7.08
CA GLU A 159 9.91 -0.35 -6.42
C GLU A 159 9.87 0.11 -4.95
N ALA A 160 9.28 1.29 -4.69
CA ALA A 160 9.11 1.81 -3.35
C ALA A 160 8.23 0.86 -2.49
N ASN A 161 7.11 0.39 -3.01
CA ASN A 161 6.27 -0.59 -2.30
C ASN A 161 7.01 -1.91 -2.02
N TYR A 162 7.81 -2.39 -2.97
CA TYR A 162 8.60 -3.61 -2.77
C TYR A 162 9.65 -3.44 -1.66
N SER A 163 10.26 -2.27 -1.55
CA SER A 163 11.24 -1.97 -0.49
C SER A 163 10.63 -1.95 0.91
N LEU A 164 9.34 -1.64 1.04
CA LEU A 164 8.60 -1.68 2.31
C LEU A 164 8.29 -3.10 2.80
N LEU A 165 8.42 -4.11 1.94
CA LEU A 165 8.17 -5.51 2.28
C LEU A 165 9.42 -6.25 2.77
N ARG A 166 10.58 -5.64 2.67
CA ARG A 166 11.89 -6.17 3.10
C ARG A 166 12.26 -5.70 4.50
#